data_84304bfa33bedcaf4c7517efa134789b
#
_entry.id   84304bfa33bedcaf4c7517efa134789b
#
_cell.length_a   1.000
_cell.length_b   1.000
_cell.length_c   1.000
_cell.angle_alpha   90.00
_cell.angle_beta   90.00
_cell.angle_gamma   90.00
#
_symmetry.space_group_name_H-M   'P 1'
#
loop_
_entity.id
_entity.type
_entity.pdbx_description
1 polymer ?
#
loop_
_entity_poly.entity_id
_entity_poly.type
_entity_poly.pdbx_seq_one_letter_code
_entity_poly.pdbx_strand_id
1 'polypeptide(L)'
;TVFFDAEHFFDGFKTNAEYALEVLKVAAKAGADCLVLCDTNGGSLPQEITVAVEAAMKLANTPLGIHAHNDTEMAVANTLAAVSAGATQVQGTINGYGERCGNANLSSIIPVLKLKIGISCVTDMQLAKLAEVSHYISEVANLTPDAFLPYVGSSAFTHKAGLHVSGLSKWADSYQHIDPALVGNKPKTLVSELSGRVNIIQRAKAIGVDLPMRGKEVQGLLEKVKLLESQGFQYENAEASFDLLVHRVQPGYQPPFELVDFMVVIEKRRRLPAQGNAEETLAEAVVKVKVGGEVMHTAAEGNGPVNALDKALRKAVLQFYPSLSVVKLVDYKVRILEESTGTESQVRVLIVSSDGRNEWRTVGSSVNIIEASWLALADSLEYWLLKQKASGNPRGK
;
A
#
# COMPACT_ATOMS: atom_id res chain seq x y z
N THR A 1 -12.58 -35.50 -6.37
CA THR A 1 -11.12 -35.41 -6.39
C THR A 1 -10.59 -35.44 -4.96
N VAL A 2 -9.62 -36.34 -4.69
CA VAL A 2 -9.00 -36.50 -3.37
C VAL A 2 -7.51 -36.19 -3.47
N PHE A 3 -7.04 -35.18 -2.72
CA PHE A 3 -5.63 -34.90 -2.57
C PHE A 3 -5.12 -35.51 -1.27
N PHE A 4 -3.95 -36.11 -1.32
CA PHE A 4 -3.25 -36.60 -0.15
C PHE A 4 -2.12 -35.61 0.18
N ASP A 5 -2.31 -34.80 1.23
CA ASP A 5 -1.28 -33.89 1.73
C ASP A 5 -0.34 -34.68 2.63
N ALA A 6 0.87 -34.94 2.14
CA ALA A 6 1.94 -35.64 2.86
C ALA A 6 2.61 -34.65 3.85
N GLU A 7 2.00 -34.48 5.01
CA GLU A 7 2.46 -33.59 6.06
C GLU A 7 3.88 -33.94 6.49
N HIS A 8 4.75 -32.96 6.68
CA HIS A 8 6.18 -33.12 7.00
C HIS A 8 6.96 -33.98 5.99
N PHE A 9 6.54 -34.03 4.71
CA PHE A 9 7.17 -34.91 3.74
C PHE A 9 8.68 -34.66 3.63
N PHE A 10 9.11 -33.40 3.49
CA PHE A 10 10.52 -33.07 3.30
C PHE A 10 11.37 -33.37 4.53
N ASP A 11 10.86 -33.19 5.74
CA ASP A 11 11.55 -33.59 6.98
C ASP A 11 11.65 -35.12 7.09
N GLY A 12 10.56 -35.79 6.76
CA GLY A 12 10.52 -37.26 6.71
C GLY A 12 11.47 -37.85 5.67
N PHE A 13 11.52 -37.24 4.47
CA PHE A 13 12.42 -37.65 3.41
C PHE A 13 13.91 -37.46 3.78
N LYS A 14 14.26 -36.35 4.43
CA LYS A 14 15.62 -36.14 4.97
C LYS A 14 16.01 -37.18 6.03
N THR A 15 15.06 -37.59 6.85
CA THR A 15 15.32 -38.52 7.96
C THR A 15 15.29 -39.97 7.49
N ASN A 16 14.32 -40.37 6.68
CA ASN A 16 14.12 -41.70 6.14
C ASN A 16 13.38 -41.64 4.80
N ALA A 17 14.14 -41.49 3.73
CA ALA A 17 13.59 -41.34 2.38
C ALA A 17 12.75 -42.56 1.96
N GLU A 18 13.17 -43.80 2.30
CA GLU A 18 12.45 -45.01 1.94
C GLU A 18 11.05 -45.04 2.54
N TYR A 19 10.94 -44.74 3.83
CA TYR A 19 9.65 -44.68 4.53
C TYR A 19 8.74 -43.57 3.94
N ALA A 20 9.26 -42.36 3.76
CA ALA A 20 8.50 -41.27 3.20
C ALA A 20 7.95 -41.60 1.79
N LEU A 21 8.76 -42.24 0.97
CA LEU A 21 8.35 -42.68 -0.37
C LEU A 21 7.33 -43.78 -0.35
N GLU A 22 7.43 -44.74 0.62
CA GLU A 22 6.46 -45.83 0.77
C GLU A 22 5.07 -45.29 1.18
N VAL A 23 5.02 -44.27 2.03
CA VAL A 23 3.75 -43.57 2.37
C VAL A 23 3.07 -43.05 1.13
N LEU A 24 3.81 -42.40 0.22
CA LEU A 24 3.26 -41.88 -1.07
C LEU A 24 2.72 -43.02 -1.93
N LYS A 25 3.43 -44.14 -2.03
CA LYS A 25 2.96 -45.32 -2.79
C LYS A 25 1.65 -45.88 -2.25
N VAL A 26 1.52 -45.96 -0.91
CA VAL A 26 0.30 -46.44 -0.26
C VAL A 26 -0.87 -45.49 -0.57
N ALA A 27 -0.66 -44.18 -0.47
CA ALA A 27 -1.68 -43.18 -0.79
C ALA A 27 -2.10 -43.23 -2.26
N ALA A 28 -1.14 -43.38 -3.19
CA ALA A 28 -1.44 -43.54 -4.60
C ALA A 28 -2.27 -44.80 -4.88
N LYS A 29 -1.89 -45.96 -4.27
CA LYS A 29 -2.64 -47.21 -4.41
C LYS A 29 -4.04 -47.12 -3.82
N ALA A 30 -4.23 -46.32 -2.79
CA ALA A 30 -5.55 -46.06 -2.19
C ALA A 30 -6.45 -45.19 -3.06
N GLY A 31 -5.94 -44.60 -4.14
CA GLY A 31 -6.70 -43.84 -5.13
C GLY A 31 -6.67 -42.33 -4.93
N ALA A 32 -5.63 -41.78 -4.33
CA ALA A 32 -5.40 -40.35 -4.31
C ALA A 32 -5.20 -39.81 -5.76
N ASP A 33 -5.89 -38.73 -6.11
CA ASP A 33 -5.82 -38.09 -7.42
C ASP A 33 -4.57 -37.19 -7.53
N CYS A 34 -4.00 -36.74 -6.42
CA CYS A 34 -2.78 -35.96 -6.32
C CYS A 34 -2.07 -36.23 -4.99
N LEU A 35 -0.76 -36.28 -5.00
CA LEU A 35 0.10 -36.42 -3.82
C LEU A 35 0.79 -35.07 -3.60
N VAL A 36 0.41 -34.34 -2.55
CA VAL A 36 0.96 -33.03 -2.24
C VAL A 36 2.09 -33.16 -1.22
N LEU A 37 3.27 -32.74 -1.58
CA LEU A 37 4.46 -32.79 -0.73
C LEU A 37 4.52 -31.50 0.11
N CYS A 38 4.45 -31.65 1.44
CA CYS A 38 4.38 -30.51 2.36
C CYS A 38 5.75 -30.18 2.97
N ASP A 39 6.23 -28.97 2.76
CA ASP A 39 7.32 -28.36 3.53
C ASP A 39 6.71 -27.66 4.76
N THR A 40 6.24 -28.47 5.70
CA THR A 40 5.44 -28.05 6.85
C THR A 40 6.19 -27.10 7.77
N ASN A 41 7.48 -27.30 7.97
CA ASN A 41 8.32 -26.44 8.79
C ASN A 41 8.86 -25.21 8.03
N GLY A 42 8.68 -25.18 6.70
CA GLY A 42 9.20 -24.07 5.86
C GLY A 42 10.72 -23.95 5.89
N GLY A 43 11.43 -25.03 6.20
CA GLY A 43 12.88 -25.04 6.41
C GLY A 43 13.68 -25.66 5.27
N SER A 44 13.04 -26.12 4.20
CA SER A 44 13.72 -26.76 3.08
C SER A 44 14.34 -25.75 2.12
N LEU A 45 15.45 -26.12 1.50
CA LEU A 45 16.09 -25.33 0.45
C LEU A 45 15.62 -25.82 -0.94
N PRO A 46 15.67 -24.96 -2.01
CA PRO A 46 15.20 -25.34 -3.33
C PRO A 46 15.85 -26.61 -3.92
N GLN A 47 17.14 -26.84 -3.63
CA GLN A 47 17.85 -28.05 -4.06
C GLN A 47 17.32 -29.31 -3.37
N GLU A 48 16.98 -29.24 -2.10
CA GLU A 48 16.41 -30.34 -1.35
C GLU A 48 15.01 -30.70 -1.86
N ILE A 49 14.21 -29.66 -2.17
CA ILE A 49 12.89 -29.82 -2.82
C ILE A 49 13.05 -30.56 -4.16
N THR A 50 13.97 -30.11 -5.02
CA THR A 50 14.20 -30.75 -6.32
C THR A 50 14.51 -32.22 -6.18
N VAL A 51 15.46 -32.60 -5.31
CA VAL A 51 15.88 -34.01 -5.11
C VAL A 51 14.71 -34.87 -4.62
N ALA A 52 13.94 -34.36 -3.67
CA ALA A 52 12.81 -35.12 -3.09
C ALA A 52 11.65 -35.28 -4.10
N VAL A 53 11.31 -34.22 -4.85
CA VAL A 53 10.29 -34.28 -5.91
C VAL A 53 10.69 -35.23 -7.02
N GLU A 54 11.93 -35.16 -7.53
CA GLU A 54 12.45 -36.12 -8.53
C GLU A 54 12.43 -37.57 -8.05
N ALA A 55 12.68 -37.82 -6.76
CA ALA A 55 12.57 -39.15 -6.18
C ALA A 55 11.10 -39.60 -6.14
N ALA A 56 10.17 -38.73 -5.75
CA ALA A 56 8.74 -39.02 -5.71
C ALA A 56 8.15 -39.26 -7.11
N MET A 57 8.59 -38.51 -8.13
CA MET A 57 8.16 -38.69 -9.54
C MET A 57 8.45 -40.10 -10.09
N LYS A 58 9.44 -40.80 -9.56
CA LYS A 58 9.82 -42.16 -10.00
C LYS A 58 8.90 -43.25 -9.45
N LEU A 59 8.02 -42.93 -8.48
CA LEU A 59 7.26 -43.92 -7.73
C LEU A 59 5.92 -44.29 -8.33
N ALA A 60 5.22 -43.32 -8.89
CA ALA A 60 3.85 -43.47 -9.39
C ALA A 60 3.55 -42.44 -10.48
N ASN A 61 2.58 -42.79 -11.36
CA ASN A 61 2.04 -41.86 -12.35
C ASN A 61 1.01 -40.88 -11.76
N THR A 62 0.87 -40.85 -10.45
CA THR A 62 -0.04 -39.93 -9.75
C THR A 62 0.56 -38.52 -9.79
N PRO A 63 -0.19 -37.49 -10.18
CA PRO A 63 0.27 -36.12 -10.17
C PRO A 63 0.83 -35.70 -8.82
N LEU A 64 1.93 -34.92 -8.82
CA LEU A 64 2.50 -34.36 -7.61
C LEU A 64 2.10 -32.89 -7.43
N GLY A 65 1.84 -32.52 -6.18
CA GLY A 65 1.64 -31.16 -5.71
C GLY A 65 2.74 -30.70 -4.75
N ILE A 66 2.78 -29.41 -4.48
CA ILE A 66 3.66 -28.78 -3.49
C ILE A 66 2.87 -27.84 -2.59
N HIS A 67 3.10 -27.94 -1.30
CA HIS A 67 2.64 -27.02 -0.27
C HIS A 67 3.84 -26.57 0.56
N ALA A 68 4.22 -25.30 0.49
CA ALA A 68 5.40 -24.79 1.20
C ALA A 68 5.05 -23.66 2.16
N HIS A 69 5.54 -23.75 3.41
CA HIS A 69 5.55 -22.65 4.37
C HIS A 69 6.77 -21.75 4.16
N ASN A 70 6.71 -20.50 4.68
CA ASN A 70 7.64 -19.42 4.35
C ASN A 70 8.63 -19.05 5.47
N ASP A 71 8.90 -19.97 6.40
CA ASP A 71 9.70 -19.69 7.60
C ASP A 71 11.16 -19.30 7.32
N THR A 72 11.72 -19.78 6.20
CA THR A 72 13.04 -19.39 5.70
C THR A 72 12.97 -18.37 4.55
N GLU A 73 11.78 -17.81 4.25
CA GLU A 73 11.52 -16.94 3.09
C GLU A 73 11.73 -17.64 1.73
N MET A 74 11.74 -18.98 1.72
CA MET A 74 12.00 -19.78 0.51
C MET A 74 10.73 -20.37 -0.13
N ALA A 75 9.54 -20.15 0.42
CA ALA A 75 8.32 -20.83 -0.05
C ALA A 75 8.05 -20.64 -1.55
N VAL A 76 8.22 -19.43 -2.09
CA VAL A 76 8.07 -19.17 -3.52
C VAL A 76 9.15 -19.92 -4.33
N ALA A 77 10.41 -19.84 -3.92
CA ALA A 77 11.51 -20.51 -4.59
C ALA A 77 11.35 -22.03 -4.55
N ASN A 78 10.96 -22.58 -3.40
CA ASN A 78 10.69 -24.01 -3.21
C ASN A 78 9.55 -24.49 -4.10
N THR A 79 8.47 -23.72 -4.19
CA THR A 79 7.33 -24.03 -5.08
C THR A 79 7.77 -24.07 -6.55
N LEU A 80 8.55 -23.09 -7.00
CA LEU A 80 9.06 -23.04 -8.36
C LEU A 80 10.06 -24.17 -8.65
N ALA A 81 10.90 -24.55 -7.68
CA ALA A 81 11.79 -25.69 -7.77
C ALA A 81 11.01 -27.01 -7.94
N ALA A 82 9.93 -27.19 -7.17
CA ALA A 82 9.05 -28.34 -7.27
C ALA A 82 8.37 -28.43 -8.65
N VAL A 83 7.86 -27.30 -9.18
CA VAL A 83 7.27 -27.27 -10.53
C VAL A 83 8.31 -27.60 -11.58
N SER A 84 9.52 -27.07 -11.46
CA SER A 84 10.63 -27.38 -12.38
C SER A 84 11.05 -28.85 -12.33
N ALA A 85 10.89 -29.50 -11.18
CA ALA A 85 11.16 -30.92 -10.97
C ALA A 85 10.00 -31.86 -11.39
N GLY A 86 8.84 -31.30 -11.80
CA GLY A 86 7.70 -32.07 -12.34
C GLY A 86 6.41 -32.00 -11.55
N ALA A 87 6.31 -31.22 -10.45
CA ALA A 87 5.06 -30.99 -9.78
C ALA A 87 4.08 -30.22 -10.67
N THR A 88 2.81 -30.65 -10.71
CA THR A 88 1.77 -30.07 -11.59
C THR A 88 0.66 -29.37 -10.82
N GLN A 89 0.67 -29.43 -9.48
CA GLN A 89 -0.26 -28.76 -8.59
C GLN A 89 0.52 -27.92 -7.59
N VAL A 90 0.05 -26.70 -7.33
CA VAL A 90 0.64 -25.76 -6.37
C VAL A 90 -0.42 -25.32 -5.38
N GLN A 91 -0.10 -25.43 -4.09
CA GLN A 91 -0.86 -24.83 -3.00
C GLN A 91 -0.15 -23.60 -2.48
N GLY A 92 -0.93 -22.61 -2.10
CA GLY A 92 -0.44 -21.35 -1.53
C GLY A 92 -1.60 -20.42 -1.24
N THR A 93 -1.28 -19.22 -0.80
CA THR A 93 -2.29 -18.21 -0.47
C THR A 93 -1.98 -16.88 -1.18
N ILE A 94 -3.03 -16.12 -1.48
CA ILE A 94 -2.84 -14.75 -1.96
C ILE A 94 -2.15 -13.94 -0.85
N ASN A 95 -1.14 -13.18 -1.21
CA ASN A 95 -0.28 -12.40 -0.32
C ASN A 95 0.58 -13.25 0.65
N GLY A 96 0.59 -14.57 0.52
CA GLY A 96 1.36 -15.45 1.38
C GLY A 96 0.82 -15.57 2.81
N TYR A 97 -0.41 -15.17 3.07
CA TYR A 97 -0.98 -15.24 4.42
C TYR A 97 -1.11 -16.69 4.90
N GLY A 98 -0.83 -16.92 6.17
CA GLY A 98 -0.88 -18.25 6.79
C GLY A 98 -0.24 -18.29 8.17
N GLU A 99 -0.08 -19.48 8.70
CA GLU A 99 0.56 -19.69 10.01
C GLU A 99 2.02 -19.23 10.01
N ARG A 100 2.50 -18.80 11.17
CA ARG A 100 3.87 -18.33 11.44
C ARG A 100 4.30 -17.24 10.47
N CYS A 101 5.22 -17.55 9.51
CA CYS A 101 5.69 -16.61 8.49
C CYS A 101 4.87 -16.67 7.18
N GLY A 102 3.78 -17.48 7.16
CA GLY A 102 2.88 -17.63 6.04
C GLY A 102 3.19 -18.81 5.12
N ASN A 103 2.48 -18.83 3.99
CA ASN A 103 2.56 -19.86 2.95
C ASN A 103 3.23 -19.31 1.69
N ALA A 104 3.41 -20.18 0.71
CA ALA A 104 3.84 -19.79 -0.63
C ALA A 104 2.90 -18.72 -1.22
N ASN A 105 3.46 -17.56 -1.59
CA ASN A 105 2.70 -16.41 -2.06
C ASN A 105 2.26 -16.56 -3.52
N LEU A 106 0.97 -16.86 -3.73
CA LEU A 106 0.39 -17.00 -5.07
C LEU A 106 0.45 -15.68 -5.87
N SER A 107 0.46 -14.52 -5.21
CA SER A 107 0.62 -13.23 -5.90
C SER A 107 1.99 -13.08 -6.58
N SER A 108 3.00 -13.86 -6.17
CA SER A 108 4.31 -13.96 -6.82
C SER A 108 4.43 -15.16 -7.74
N ILE A 109 3.89 -16.32 -7.33
CA ILE A 109 4.02 -17.57 -8.06
C ILE A 109 3.28 -17.51 -9.41
N ILE A 110 2.04 -17.05 -9.44
CA ILE A 110 1.21 -16.98 -10.63
C ILE A 110 1.90 -16.18 -11.76
N PRO A 111 2.36 -14.94 -11.54
CA PRO A 111 3.04 -14.19 -12.58
C PRO A 111 4.39 -14.80 -12.98
N VAL A 112 5.12 -15.44 -12.06
CA VAL A 112 6.38 -16.13 -12.43
C VAL A 112 6.10 -17.33 -13.33
N LEU A 113 5.14 -18.19 -12.98
CA LEU A 113 4.75 -19.34 -13.81
C LEU A 113 4.36 -18.89 -15.22
N LYS A 114 3.48 -17.86 -15.31
CA LYS A 114 2.96 -17.41 -16.60
C LYS A 114 3.96 -16.60 -17.42
N LEU A 115 4.59 -15.58 -16.81
CA LEU A 115 5.37 -14.59 -17.55
C LEU A 115 6.86 -14.95 -17.68
N LYS A 116 7.40 -15.79 -16.78
CA LYS A 116 8.82 -16.16 -16.78
C LYS A 116 9.06 -17.61 -17.24
N ILE A 117 8.19 -18.53 -16.84
CA ILE A 117 8.33 -19.97 -17.15
C ILE A 117 7.47 -20.35 -18.38
N GLY A 118 6.41 -19.59 -18.70
CA GLY A 118 5.54 -19.84 -19.84
C GLY A 118 4.41 -20.84 -19.57
N ILE A 119 4.10 -21.14 -18.30
CA ILE A 119 3.01 -22.04 -17.89
C ILE A 119 1.72 -21.23 -17.80
N SER A 120 0.72 -21.52 -18.65
CA SER A 120 -0.58 -20.85 -18.66
C SER A 120 -1.50 -21.36 -17.55
N CYS A 121 -1.23 -20.96 -16.30
CA CYS A 121 -2.08 -21.29 -15.14
C CYS A 121 -3.32 -20.38 -15.01
N VAL A 122 -3.30 -19.18 -15.58
CA VAL A 122 -4.43 -18.21 -15.62
C VAL A 122 -4.46 -17.50 -16.98
N THR A 123 -5.63 -16.95 -17.35
CA THR A 123 -5.77 -16.10 -18.56
C THR A 123 -5.10 -14.72 -18.33
N ASP A 124 -4.84 -13.98 -19.43
CA ASP A 124 -4.27 -12.62 -19.32
C ASP A 124 -5.24 -11.66 -18.59
N MET A 125 -6.54 -11.80 -18.81
CA MET A 125 -7.56 -11.02 -18.10
C MET A 125 -7.60 -11.31 -16.60
N GLN A 126 -7.35 -12.57 -16.20
CA GLN A 126 -7.26 -12.93 -14.79
C GLN A 126 -5.97 -12.39 -14.17
N LEU A 127 -4.84 -12.51 -14.87
CA LEU A 127 -3.56 -11.98 -14.40
C LEU A 127 -3.62 -10.46 -14.19
N ALA A 128 -4.27 -9.72 -15.09
CA ALA A 128 -4.46 -8.27 -14.97
C ALA A 128 -5.33 -7.84 -13.77
N LYS A 129 -5.99 -8.76 -13.07
CA LYS A 129 -6.72 -8.51 -11.82
C LYS A 129 -5.91 -8.83 -10.56
N LEU A 130 -4.68 -9.27 -10.68
CA LEU A 130 -3.92 -9.81 -9.55
C LEU A 130 -3.72 -8.78 -8.43
N ALA A 131 -3.40 -7.52 -8.77
CA ALA A 131 -3.26 -6.45 -7.78
C ALA A 131 -4.60 -6.13 -7.08
N GLU A 132 -5.72 -6.13 -7.82
CA GLU A 132 -7.06 -5.94 -7.26
C GLU A 132 -7.40 -7.05 -6.26
N VAL A 133 -7.17 -8.31 -6.65
CA VAL A 133 -7.41 -9.48 -5.79
C VAL A 133 -6.54 -9.44 -4.53
N SER A 134 -5.25 -9.08 -4.67
CA SER A 134 -4.33 -8.92 -3.53
C SER A 134 -4.85 -7.90 -2.52
N HIS A 135 -5.28 -6.72 -2.98
CA HIS A 135 -5.85 -5.68 -2.12
C HIS A 135 -7.16 -6.12 -1.47
N TYR A 136 -8.06 -6.74 -2.24
CA TYR A 136 -9.33 -7.26 -1.72
C TYR A 136 -9.13 -8.27 -0.59
N ILE A 137 -8.20 -9.22 -0.76
CA ILE A 137 -7.89 -10.22 0.29
C ILE A 137 -7.30 -9.55 1.53
N SER A 138 -6.45 -8.52 1.38
CA SER A 138 -5.95 -7.74 2.52
C SER A 138 -7.09 -7.05 3.29
N GLU A 139 -8.06 -6.47 2.58
CA GLU A 139 -9.25 -5.85 3.19
C GLU A 139 -10.10 -6.87 3.96
N VAL A 140 -10.41 -8.00 3.33
CA VAL A 140 -11.20 -9.07 3.96
C VAL A 140 -10.49 -9.62 5.21
N ALA A 141 -9.17 -9.76 5.16
CA ALA A 141 -8.35 -10.19 6.29
C ALA A 141 -8.16 -9.10 7.35
N ASN A 142 -8.63 -7.87 7.11
CA ASN A 142 -8.40 -6.69 7.95
C ASN A 142 -6.89 -6.42 8.20
N LEU A 143 -6.07 -6.66 7.16
CA LEU A 143 -4.63 -6.41 7.17
C LEU A 143 -4.30 -5.25 6.24
N THR A 144 -3.36 -4.41 6.65
CA THR A 144 -2.86 -3.34 5.77
C THR A 144 -2.10 -3.96 4.60
N PRO A 145 -2.44 -3.62 3.32
CA PRO A 145 -1.71 -4.11 2.17
C PRO A 145 -0.22 -3.75 2.26
N ASP A 146 0.66 -4.74 2.05
CA ASP A 146 2.10 -4.49 2.00
C ASP A 146 2.45 -3.74 0.70
N ALA A 147 2.97 -2.52 0.86
CA ALA A 147 3.35 -1.66 -0.25
C ALA A 147 4.52 -2.23 -1.08
N PHE A 148 5.36 -3.08 -0.50
CA PHE A 148 6.56 -3.65 -1.13
C PHE A 148 6.35 -5.08 -1.64
N LEU A 149 5.15 -5.63 -1.52
CA LEU A 149 4.88 -6.99 -1.99
C LEU A 149 5.17 -7.11 -3.49
N PRO A 150 5.99 -8.08 -3.93
CA PRO A 150 6.32 -8.25 -5.34
C PRO A 150 5.07 -8.32 -6.23
N TYR A 151 5.12 -7.70 -7.40
CA TYR A 151 4.08 -7.59 -8.43
C TYR A 151 2.85 -6.74 -8.05
N VAL A 152 2.32 -6.85 -6.84
CA VAL A 152 1.01 -6.30 -6.46
C VAL A 152 1.09 -5.10 -5.53
N GLY A 153 2.18 -4.95 -4.78
CA GLY A 153 2.37 -3.84 -3.84
C GLY A 153 2.39 -2.48 -4.55
N SER A 154 1.91 -1.46 -3.87
CA SER A 154 1.83 -0.10 -4.43
C SER A 154 3.18 0.53 -4.76
N SER A 155 4.27 -0.02 -4.23
CA SER A 155 5.66 0.39 -4.49
C SER A 155 6.45 -0.58 -5.37
N ALA A 156 5.85 -1.72 -5.79
CA ALA A 156 6.55 -2.77 -6.53
C ALA A 156 7.18 -2.30 -7.85
N PHE A 157 6.60 -1.27 -8.49
CA PHE A 157 7.09 -0.67 -9.74
C PHE A 157 7.37 0.82 -9.57
N THR A 158 7.93 1.18 -8.43
CA THR A 158 8.19 2.57 -8.06
C THR A 158 9.67 2.88 -8.17
N HIS A 159 10.01 3.93 -8.90
CA HIS A 159 11.39 4.37 -9.12
C HIS A 159 11.65 5.74 -8.49
N LYS A 160 12.74 5.84 -7.72
CA LYS A 160 13.12 7.03 -6.95
C LYS A 160 14.28 7.82 -7.60
N ALA A 161 15.24 7.13 -8.21
CA ALA A 161 16.43 7.77 -8.76
C ALA A 161 16.19 8.40 -10.13
N GLY A 162 16.62 9.65 -10.32
CA GLY A 162 16.46 10.37 -11.58
C GLY A 162 17.11 9.67 -12.79
N LEU A 163 18.18 8.89 -12.55
CA LEU A 163 18.84 8.08 -13.58
C LEU A 163 17.96 6.91 -14.04
N HIS A 164 17.28 6.23 -13.10
CA HIS A 164 16.33 5.17 -13.40
C HIS A 164 15.13 5.70 -14.20
N VAL A 165 14.57 6.84 -13.77
CA VAL A 165 13.44 7.48 -14.47
C VAL A 165 13.84 7.90 -15.89
N SER A 166 15.04 8.47 -16.06
CA SER A 166 15.58 8.80 -17.38
C SER A 166 15.84 7.56 -18.25
N GLY A 167 16.26 6.45 -17.66
CA GLY A 167 16.42 5.18 -18.35
C GLY A 167 15.09 4.63 -18.85
N LEU A 168 14.09 4.54 -17.98
CA LEU A 168 12.74 4.09 -18.30
C LEU A 168 12.06 4.92 -19.38
N SER A 169 12.30 6.25 -19.43
CA SER A 169 11.74 7.10 -20.48
C SER A 169 12.34 6.82 -21.87
N LYS A 170 13.53 6.21 -21.93
CA LYS A 170 14.21 5.85 -23.18
C LYS A 170 13.94 4.40 -23.58
N TRP A 171 13.88 3.51 -22.57
CA TRP A 171 13.64 2.09 -22.76
C TRP A 171 12.95 1.53 -21.52
N ALA A 172 11.67 1.14 -21.66
CA ALA A 172 10.82 0.71 -20.56
C ALA A 172 11.39 -0.48 -19.78
N ASP A 173 12.02 -1.43 -20.49
CA ASP A 173 12.57 -2.66 -19.89
C ASP A 173 13.90 -2.45 -19.16
N SER A 174 14.48 -1.25 -19.19
CA SER A 174 15.80 -0.99 -18.60
C SER A 174 15.85 -1.19 -17.07
N TYR A 175 14.73 -0.95 -16.38
CA TYR A 175 14.60 -1.04 -14.92
C TYR A 175 13.31 -1.73 -14.46
N GLN A 176 12.58 -2.35 -15.38
CA GLN A 176 11.38 -3.13 -15.06
C GLN A 176 11.52 -4.53 -15.68
N HIS A 177 11.20 -5.54 -14.90
CA HIS A 177 11.31 -6.93 -15.37
C HIS A 177 10.05 -7.42 -16.10
N ILE A 178 8.95 -6.66 -16.05
CA ILE A 178 7.67 -6.84 -16.77
C ILE A 178 6.98 -5.50 -16.94
N ASP A 179 5.99 -5.43 -17.84
CA ASP A 179 5.01 -4.34 -17.85
C ASP A 179 4.07 -4.48 -16.63
N PRO A 180 4.00 -3.48 -15.72
CA PRO A 180 3.11 -3.50 -14.55
C PRO A 180 1.64 -3.73 -14.89
N ALA A 181 1.16 -3.29 -16.05
CA ALA A 181 -0.21 -3.45 -16.49
C ALA A 181 -0.62 -4.93 -16.62
N LEU A 182 0.32 -5.84 -16.90
CA LEU A 182 0.07 -7.27 -17.00
C LEU A 182 -0.46 -7.89 -15.69
N VAL A 183 -0.14 -7.29 -14.54
CA VAL A 183 -0.59 -7.73 -13.21
C VAL A 183 -1.59 -6.76 -12.56
N GLY A 184 -2.12 -5.81 -13.34
CA GLY A 184 -3.06 -4.79 -12.86
C GLY A 184 -2.43 -3.69 -12.00
N ASN A 185 -1.10 -3.56 -12.01
CA ASN A 185 -0.37 -2.51 -11.31
C ASN A 185 0.01 -1.37 -12.26
N LYS A 186 0.58 -0.30 -11.72
CA LYS A 186 0.98 0.89 -12.49
C LYS A 186 2.39 1.31 -12.10
N PRO A 187 3.21 1.79 -13.05
CA PRO A 187 4.48 2.39 -12.71
C PRO A 187 4.25 3.68 -11.93
N LYS A 188 5.04 3.92 -10.90
CA LYS A 188 5.03 5.16 -10.12
C LYS A 188 6.41 5.77 -10.11
N THR A 189 6.45 7.09 -10.25
CA THR A 189 7.67 7.86 -10.02
C THR A 189 7.52 8.60 -8.71
N LEU A 190 8.41 8.31 -7.77
CA LEU A 190 8.43 8.99 -6.47
C LEU A 190 9.26 10.27 -6.56
N VAL A 191 8.79 11.28 -5.86
CA VAL A 191 9.53 12.53 -5.65
C VAL A 191 10.11 12.47 -4.24
N SER A 192 11.41 12.52 -4.16
CA SER A 192 12.15 12.52 -2.90
C SER A 192 13.26 13.56 -2.93
N GLU A 193 13.95 13.74 -1.81
CA GLU A 193 15.10 14.66 -1.69
C GLU A 193 16.14 14.46 -2.82
N LEU A 194 16.29 13.23 -3.32
CA LEU A 194 17.16 12.88 -4.44
C LEU A 194 16.52 13.09 -5.82
N SER A 195 15.25 13.51 -5.86
CA SER A 195 14.54 13.66 -7.13
C SER A 195 15.08 14.84 -7.91
N GLY A 196 15.50 14.53 -9.13
CA GLY A 196 15.90 15.54 -10.10
C GLY A 196 14.70 16.29 -10.66
N ARG A 197 14.98 17.42 -11.33
CA ARG A 197 13.97 18.22 -12.08
C ARG A 197 13.08 17.40 -12.99
N VAL A 198 13.64 16.31 -13.57
CA VAL A 198 12.91 15.42 -14.49
C VAL A 198 11.69 14.78 -13.82
N ASN A 199 11.83 14.28 -12.57
CA ASN A 199 10.72 13.65 -11.85
C ASN A 199 9.61 14.65 -11.54
N ILE A 200 9.98 15.88 -11.12
CA ILE A 200 9.02 16.96 -10.85
C ILE A 200 8.23 17.31 -12.11
N ILE A 201 8.90 17.46 -13.24
CA ILE A 201 8.26 17.80 -14.52
C ILE A 201 7.35 16.66 -15.02
N GLN A 202 7.80 15.42 -14.92
CA GLN A 202 6.98 14.26 -15.32
C GLN A 202 5.73 14.17 -14.45
N ARG A 203 5.86 14.38 -13.14
CA ARG A 203 4.72 14.36 -12.23
C ARG A 203 3.77 15.52 -12.48
N ALA A 204 4.28 16.73 -12.67
CA ALA A 204 3.49 17.90 -13.04
C ALA A 204 2.70 17.66 -14.34
N LYS A 205 3.34 17.11 -15.36
CA LYS A 205 2.70 16.76 -16.64
C LYS A 205 1.61 15.70 -16.45
N ALA A 206 1.82 14.71 -15.60
CA ALA A 206 0.83 13.67 -15.32
C ALA A 206 -0.47 14.21 -14.67
N ILE A 207 -0.40 15.35 -13.98
CA ILE A 207 -1.55 16.04 -13.37
C ILE A 207 -2.06 17.22 -14.22
N GLY A 208 -1.56 17.35 -15.46
CA GLY A 208 -2.01 18.39 -16.40
C GLY A 208 -1.35 19.74 -16.20
N VAL A 209 -0.27 19.85 -15.44
CA VAL A 209 0.50 21.07 -15.23
C VAL A 209 1.76 21.03 -16.09
N ASP A 210 1.89 21.97 -17.03
CA ASP A 210 3.09 22.08 -17.85
C ASP A 210 4.11 23.01 -17.19
N LEU A 211 5.22 22.44 -16.75
CA LEU A 211 6.33 23.16 -16.12
C LEU A 211 7.53 23.19 -17.07
N PRO A 212 8.04 24.36 -17.45
CA PRO A 212 9.19 24.47 -18.36
C PRO A 212 10.47 23.94 -17.67
N MET A 213 11.22 23.07 -18.36
CA MET A 213 12.38 22.34 -17.83
C MET A 213 13.47 23.21 -17.19
N ARG A 214 13.56 24.48 -17.58
CA ARG A 214 14.52 25.47 -17.09
C ARG A 214 13.86 26.68 -16.41
N GLY A 215 12.56 26.58 -16.06
CA GLY A 215 11.81 27.66 -15.42
C GLY A 215 12.22 27.92 -13.98
N LYS A 216 12.03 29.15 -13.51
CA LYS A 216 12.22 29.54 -12.10
C LYS A 216 11.24 28.79 -11.18
N GLU A 217 10.08 28.45 -11.70
CA GLU A 217 9.02 27.71 -11.01
C GLU A 217 9.49 26.30 -10.61
N VAL A 218 10.16 25.58 -11.53
CA VAL A 218 10.70 24.23 -11.23
C VAL A 218 11.84 24.31 -10.21
N GLN A 219 12.69 25.34 -10.32
CA GLN A 219 13.77 25.52 -9.34
C GLN A 219 13.19 25.84 -7.95
N GLY A 220 12.25 26.78 -7.87
CA GLY A 220 11.59 27.13 -6.61
C GLY A 220 10.82 25.96 -5.99
N LEU A 221 10.15 25.14 -6.82
CA LEU A 221 9.47 23.93 -6.36
C LEU A 221 10.46 22.90 -5.81
N LEU A 222 11.61 22.70 -6.49
CA LEU A 222 12.65 21.79 -6.03
C LEU A 222 13.23 22.21 -4.67
N GLU A 223 13.49 23.50 -4.51
CA GLU A 223 14.00 24.06 -3.25
C GLU A 223 12.97 23.92 -2.13
N LYS A 224 11.68 24.16 -2.45
CA LYS A 224 10.58 24.01 -1.49
C LYS A 224 10.38 22.56 -1.08
N VAL A 225 10.45 21.59 -2.01
CA VAL A 225 10.39 20.17 -1.70
C VAL A 225 11.52 19.78 -0.73
N LYS A 226 12.77 20.16 -1.04
CA LYS A 226 13.92 19.88 -0.17
C LYS A 226 13.77 20.48 1.22
N LEU A 227 13.29 21.72 1.32
CA LEU A 227 13.03 22.37 2.59
C LEU A 227 11.97 21.61 3.41
N LEU A 228 10.85 21.25 2.79
CA LEU A 228 9.79 20.52 3.46
C LEU A 228 10.23 19.10 3.86
N GLU A 229 11.01 18.41 3.01
CA GLU A 229 11.58 17.09 3.35
C GLU A 229 12.55 17.19 4.55
N SER A 230 13.34 18.24 4.64
CA SER A 230 14.19 18.50 5.82
C SER A 230 13.39 18.80 7.10
N GLN A 231 12.14 19.25 6.96
CA GLN A 231 11.16 19.44 8.02
C GLN A 231 10.30 18.21 8.30
N GLY A 232 10.68 17.05 7.76
CA GLY A 232 10.02 15.77 8.02
C GLY A 232 8.88 15.41 7.07
N PHE A 233 8.52 16.21 6.07
CA PHE A 233 7.58 15.81 5.04
C PHE A 233 8.15 14.67 4.20
N GLN A 234 7.28 13.80 3.69
CA GLN A 234 7.67 12.72 2.78
C GLN A 234 6.57 12.52 1.74
N TYR A 235 6.89 12.85 0.49
CA TYR A 235 5.93 12.82 -0.60
C TYR A 235 5.85 11.47 -1.32
N GLU A 236 6.69 10.50 -0.95
CA GLU A 236 6.74 9.16 -1.56
C GLU A 236 5.43 8.39 -1.42
N ASN A 237 4.73 8.60 -0.30
CA ASN A 237 3.44 7.98 0.00
C ASN A 237 2.34 9.03 0.21
N ALA A 238 2.51 10.25 -0.32
CA ALA A 238 1.60 11.37 -0.18
C ALA A 238 1.49 12.13 -1.49
N GLU A 239 1.12 11.42 -2.54
CA GLU A 239 1.02 11.94 -3.90
C GLU A 239 0.10 13.15 -4.02
N ALA A 240 -0.99 13.21 -3.24
CA ALA A 240 -1.93 14.32 -3.28
C ALA A 240 -1.33 15.61 -2.70
N SER A 241 -0.56 15.53 -1.60
CA SER A 241 0.14 16.70 -1.06
C SER A 241 1.21 17.22 -2.04
N PHE A 242 1.89 16.32 -2.76
CA PHE A 242 2.83 16.75 -3.79
C PHE A 242 2.12 17.43 -4.97
N ASP A 243 1.01 16.87 -5.47
CA ASP A 243 0.22 17.44 -6.54
C ASP A 243 -0.28 18.85 -6.16
N LEU A 244 -0.74 19.04 -4.90
CA LEU A 244 -1.09 20.36 -4.38
C LEU A 244 0.08 21.32 -4.35
N LEU A 245 1.27 20.85 -3.95
CA LEU A 245 2.47 21.67 -3.94
C LEU A 245 2.81 22.19 -5.34
N VAL A 246 2.64 21.36 -6.37
CA VAL A 246 2.81 21.75 -7.79
C VAL A 246 1.78 22.78 -8.21
N HIS A 247 0.52 22.63 -7.80
CA HIS A 247 -0.54 23.60 -8.12
C HIS A 247 -0.36 24.93 -7.38
N ARG A 248 0.04 24.91 -6.12
CA ARG A 248 0.25 26.10 -5.28
C ARG A 248 1.38 27.01 -5.76
N VAL A 249 2.31 26.51 -6.59
CA VAL A 249 3.36 27.34 -7.21
C VAL A 249 2.91 27.96 -8.54
N GLN A 250 1.74 27.61 -9.06
CA GLN A 250 1.22 28.21 -10.29
C GLN A 250 0.76 29.65 -10.05
N PRO A 251 1.07 30.59 -10.96
CA PRO A 251 0.56 31.96 -10.88
C PRO A 251 -0.97 31.97 -10.82
N GLY A 252 -1.52 32.72 -9.86
CA GLY A 252 -2.97 32.87 -9.70
C GLY A 252 -3.68 31.72 -9.01
N TYR A 253 -2.98 30.72 -8.50
CA TYR A 253 -3.59 29.69 -7.66
C TYR A 253 -4.13 30.32 -6.37
N GLN A 254 -5.38 30.02 -6.07
CA GLN A 254 -6.03 30.41 -4.82
C GLN A 254 -6.57 29.16 -4.13
N PRO A 255 -6.16 28.89 -2.88
CA PRO A 255 -6.69 27.77 -2.12
C PRO A 255 -8.20 27.97 -1.88
N PRO A 256 -8.99 26.89 -1.84
CA PRO A 256 -10.43 26.98 -1.62
C PRO A 256 -10.78 27.50 -0.21
N PHE A 257 -9.89 27.33 0.73
CA PHE A 257 -9.99 27.86 2.10
C PHE A 257 -8.59 28.08 2.68
N GLU A 258 -8.50 28.98 3.66
CA GLU A 258 -7.27 29.31 4.37
C GLU A 258 -7.50 29.22 5.88
N LEU A 259 -6.54 28.63 6.60
CA LEU A 259 -6.54 28.61 8.05
C LEU A 259 -6.31 30.05 8.57
N VAL A 260 -7.17 30.47 9.50
CA VAL A 260 -6.94 31.68 10.30
C VAL A 260 -6.40 31.28 11.67
N ASP A 261 -7.08 30.34 12.34
CA ASP A 261 -6.72 29.86 13.68
C ASP A 261 -7.45 28.56 14.02
N PHE A 262 -6.90 27.74 14.90
CA PHE A 262 -7.62 26.64 15.54
C PHE A 262 -7.21 26.46 16.99
N MET A 263 -8.13 25.90 17.78
CA MET A 263 -7.89 25.48 19.16
C MET A 263 -8.50 24.09 19.35
N VAL A 264 -7.78 23.23 20.07
CA VAL A 264 -8.29 21.91 20.45
C VAL A 264 -8.17 21.75 21.97
N VAL A 265 -9.25 21.40 22.61
CA VAL A 265 -9.33 21.15 24.05
C VAL A 265 -9.66 19.68 24.27
N ILE A 266 -8.92 19.03 25.15
CA ILE A 266 -9.16 17.65 25.57
C ILE A 266 -9.53 17.68 27.03
N GLU A 267 -10.74 17.20 27.36
CA GLU A 267 -11.24 17.14 28.73
C GLU A 267 -11.53 15.69 29.12
N LYS A 268 -10.92 15.22 30.20
CA LYS A 268 -11.25 13.94 30.81
C LYS A 268 -12.33 14.14 31.84
N ARG A 269 -13.59 13.91 31.45
CA ARG A 269 -14.74 14.01 32.39
C ARG A 269 -14.91 12.71 33.14
N ARG A 270 -14.75 12.73 34.46
CA ARG A 270 -15.22 11.66 35.31
C ARG A 270 -16.74 11.86 35.52
N ARG A 271 -17.55 11.09 34.82
CA ARG A 271 -18.95 10.94 35.17
C ARG A 271 -19.04 10.24 36.52
N LEU A 272 -19.81 10.84 37.50
CA LEU A 272 -20.16 10.18 38.75
C LEU A 272 -20.81 8.82 38.44
N PRO A 273 -20.58 7.76 39.26
CA PRO A 273 -20.90 6.37 38.91
C PRO A 273 -22.39 6.04 39.04
N ALA A 274 -23.27 6.81 38.41
CA ALA A 274 -24.71 6.54 38.46
C ALA A 274 -25.22 5.67 37.29
N GLN A 275 -24.50 5.51 36.22
CA GLN A 275 -24.90 4.63 35.11
C GLN A 275 -23.71 4.33 34.21
N GLY A 276 -23.12 3.11 34.33
CA GLY A 276 -22.29 2.48 33.34
C GLY A 276 -20.83 2.99 33.23
N ASN A 277 -19.89 2.09 33.37
CA ASN A 277 -18.45 2.26 33.35
C ASN A 277 -17.94 2.75 31.98
N ALA A 278 -17.88 4.06 31.72
CA ALA A 278 -17.01 4.57 30.66
C ALA A 278 -16.49 5.96 31.07
N GLU A 279 -15.19 6.05 31.31
CA GLU A 279 -14.48 7.35 31.30
C GLU A 279 -14.45 7.81 29.83
N GLU A 280 -15.35 8.70 29.43
CA GLU A 280 -15.31 9.31 28.10
C GLU A 280 -14.32 10.47 28.11
N THR A 281 -13.30 10.40 27.27
CA THR A 281 -12.45 11.54 26.94
C THR A 281 -13.18 12.33 25.85
N LEU A 282 -13.59 13.56 26.15
CA LEU A 282 -14.20 14.46 25.18
C LEU A 282 -13.11 15.37 24.61
N ALA A 283 -13.07 15.47 23.29
CA ALA A 283 -12.26 16.46 22.59
C ALA A 283 -13.19 17.46 21.89
N GLU A 284 -12.91 18.75 22.06
CA GLU A 284 -13.58 19.83 21.34
C GLU A 284 -12.56 20.60 20.51
N ALA A 285 -12.89 20.90 19.27
CA ALA A 285 -12.10 21.74 18.39
C ALA A 285 -12.90 22.97 17.94
N VAL A 286 -12.24 24.11 17.96
CA VAL A 286 -12.71 25.36 17.39
C VAL A 286 -11.82 25.70 16.21
N VAL A 287 -12.41 26.00 15.05
CA VAL A 287 -11.69 26.30 13.81
C VAL A 287 -12.16 27.63 13.23
N LYS A 288 -11.21 28.48 12.88
CA LYS A 288 -11.46 29.68 12.06
C LYS A 288 -10.79 29.50 10.72
N VAL A 289 -11.57 29.49 9.66
CA VAL A 289 -11.10 29.40 8.27
C VAL A 289 -11.74 30.47 7.42
N LYS A 290 -10.98 31.00 6.46
CA LYS A 290 -11.50 31.89 5.43
C LYS A 290 -11.89 31.06 4.22
N VAL A 291 -13.15 31.16 3.81
CA VAL A 291 -13.74 30.41 2.69
C VAL A 291 -14.50 31.41 1.82
N GLY A 292 -14.20 31.47 0.53
CA GLY A 292 -14.90 32.38 -0.39
C GLY A 292 -14.84 33.89 -0.01
N GLY A 293 -13.83 34.29 0.77
CA GLY A 293 -13.68 35.65 1.29
C GLY A 293 -14.30 35.88 2.68
N GLU A 294 -15.10 34.96 3.19
CA GLU A 294 -15.75 35.03 4.50
C GLU A 294 -14.97 34.24 5.56
N VAL A 295 -14.93 34.74 6.79
CA VAL A 295 -14.33 34.05 7.93
C VAL A 295 -15.39 33.21 8.63
N MET A 296 -15.24 31.91 8.55
CA MET A 296 -16.09 30.95 9.25
C MET A 296 -15.48 30.59 10.61
N HIS A 297 -16.29 30.60 11.65
CA HIS A 297 -15.89 30.22 13.00
C HIS A 297 -16.81 29.09 13.47
N THR A 298 -16.29 27.89 13.58
CA THR A 298 -17.05 26.66 13.88
C THR A 298 -16.41 25.88 15.01
N ALA A 299 -17.26 25.17 15.77
CA ALA A 299 -16.81 24.24 16.79
C ALA A 299 -17.48 22.87 16.61
N ALA A 300 -16.78 21.82 17.03
CA ALA A 300 -17.31 20.46 17.03
C ALA A 300 -16.65 19.59 18.10
N GLU A 301 -17.44 18.65 18.62
CA GLU A 301 -16.98 17.61 19.53
C GLU A 301 -16.61 16.33 18.74
N GLY A 302 -15.64 15.56 19.25
CA GLY A 302 -15.19 14.31 18.66
C GLY A 302 -14.65 13.32 19.69
N ASN A 303 -14.50 12.07 19.27
CA ASN A 303 -13.95 10.99 20.10
C ASN A 303 -12.44 11.17 20.39
N GLY A 304 -11.82 12.18 19.79
CA GLY A 304 -10.43 12.56 19.97
C GLY A 304 -10.10 13.85 19.24
N PRO A 305 -8.92 14.43 19.47
CA PRO A 305 -8.57 15.79 19.01
C PRO A 305 -8.63 15.95 17.49
N VAL A 306 -8.15 14.96 16.75
CA VAL A 306 -8.14 15.01 15.27
C VAL A 306 -9.54 14.82 14.69
N ASN A 307 -10.37 13.97 15.31
CA ASN A 307 -11.77 13.79 14.90
C ASN A 307 -12.60 15.07 15.17
N ALA A 308 -12.39 15.73 16.29
CA ALA A 308 -13.03 17.02 16.59
C ALA A 308 -12.60 18.09 15.59
N LEU A 309 -11.30 18.13 15.25
CA LEU A 309 -10.73 19.08 14.29
C LEU A 309 -11.28 18.86 12.87
N ASP A 310 -11.35 17.61 12.39
CA ASP A 310 -11.95 17.27 11.09
C ASP A 310 -13.42 17.66 11.02
N LYS A 311 -14.19 17.38 12.07
CA LYS A 311 -15.61 17.75 12.14
C LYS A 311 -15.81 19.28 12.16
N ALA A 312 -14.99 20.03 12.91
CA ALA A 312 -15.07 21.48 12.96
C ALA A 312 -14.72 22.11 11.60
N LEU A 313 -13.65 21.63 10.94
CA LEU A 313 -13.28 22.06 9.60
C LEU A 313 -14.39 21.77 8.60
N ARG A 314 -14.91 20.54 8.56
CA ARG A 314 -16.01 20.14 7.66
C ARG A 314 -17.24 21.00 7.87
N LYS A 315 -17.61 21.32 9.11
CA LYS A 315 -18.75 22.18 9.44
C LYS A 315 -18.63 23.57 8.82
N ALA A 316 -17.40 24.08 8.69
CA ALA A 316 -17.13 25.35 8.00
C ALA A 316 -17.18 25.21 6.48
N VAL A 317 -16.46 24.23 5.91
CA VAL A 317 -16.26 24.16 4.44
C VAL A 317 -17.44 23.55 3.69
N LEU A 318 -18.25 22.67 4.32
CA LEU A 318 -19.41 22.05 3.69
C LEU A 318 -20.52 23.05 3.34
N GLN A 319 -20.57 24.20 3.99
CA GLN A 319 -21.52 25.28 3.64
C GLN A 319 -21.24 25.87 2.25
N PHE A 320 -19.95 25.90 1.84
CA PHE A 320 -19.52 26.40 0.54
C PHE A 320 -19.29 25.27 -0.47
N TYR A 321 -18.91 24.09 0.01
CA TYR A 321 -18.59 22.92 -0.80
C TYR A 321 -19.34 21.67 -0.33
N PRO A 322 -20.67 21.60 -0.53
CA PRO A 322 -21.49 20.45 -0.06
C PRO A 322 -21.02 19.11 -0.60
N SER A 323 -20.38 19.11 -1.77
CA SER A 323 -19.83 17.92 -2.42
C SER A 323 -18.72 17.22 -1.61
N LEU A 324 -18.05 17.90 -0.67
CA LEU A 324 -17.09 17.31 0.26
C LEU A 324 -17.70 16.27 1.22
N SER A 325 -19.02 16.18 1.32
CA SER A 325 -19.71 15.20 2.18
C SER A 325 -19.37 13.73 1.84
N VAL A 326 -18.99 13.44 0.62
CA VAL A 326 -18.59 12.09 0.18
C VAL A 326 -17.19 11.69 0.63
N VAL A 327 -16.34 12.67 0.99
CA VAL A 327 -14.94 12.44 1.37
C VAL A 327 -14.89 11.90 2.79
N LYS A 328 -14.30 10.71 2.94
CA LYS A 328 -14.09 10.07 4.25
C LYS A 328 -12.60 9.86 4.50
N LEU A 329 -12.18 10.03 5.74
CA LEU A 329 -10.87 9.60 6.20
C LEU A 329 -10.92 8.08 6.40
N VAL A 330 -10.03 7.34 5.72
CA VAL A 330 -10.00 5.86 5.70
C VAL A 330 -8.87 5.33 6.59
N ASP A 331 -7.70 6.00 6.56
CA ASP A 331 -6.55 5.60 7.37
C ASP A 331 -5.82 6.83 7.92
N TYR A 332 -5.27 6.69 9.11
CA TYR A 332 -4.54 7.73 9.82
C TYR A 332 -3.32 7.13 10.50
N LYS A 333 -2.13 7.54 10.07
CA LYS A 333 -0.86 7.04 10.59
C LYS A 333 0.00 8.17 11.12
N VAL A 334 0.60 7.94 12.28
CA VAL A 334 1.53 8.86 12.94
C VAL A 334 2.89 8.19 13.08
N ARG A 335 3.94 8.90 12.74
CA ARG A 335 5.32 8.47 12.93
C ARG A 335 6.14 9.57 13.60
N ILE A 336 6.85 9.21 14.63
CA ILE A 336 7.90 10.04 15.23
C ILE A 336 9.16 9.85 14.38
N LEU A 337 9.82 10.94 13.97
CA LEU A 337 10.93 10.90 13.01
C LEU A 337 12.31 10.87 13.70
N GLU A 338 12.42 11.45 14.89
CA GLU A 338 13.65 11.51 15.66
C GLU A 338 13.39 10.95 17.06
N GLU A 339 13.95 9.80 17.36
CA GLU A 339 13.76 9.14 18.66
C GLU A 339 14.58 9.78 19.79
N SER A 340 15.59 10.60 19.46
CA SER A 340 16.54 11.16 20.43
C SER A 340 16.05 12.37 21.21
N THR A 341 15.01 13.08 20.73
CA THR A 341 14.51 14.34 21.32
C THR A 341 13.24 14.18 22.15
N GLY A 342 12.73 12.95 22.31
CA GLY A 342 11.57 12.65 23.14
C GLY A 342 10.30 13.36 22.65
N THR A 343 9.68 14.18 23.52
CA THR A 343 8.43 14.90 23.21
C THR A 343 8.58 16.09 22.27
N GLU A 344 9.82 16.53 21.99
CA GLU A 344 10.14 17.59 21.04
C GLU A 344 10.41 17.07 19.63
N SER A 345 10.25 15.76 19.41
CA SER A 345 10.48 15.10 18.14
C SER A 345 9.53 15.60 17.06
N GLN A 346 10.06 15.67 15.83
CA GLN A 346 9.23 15.92 14.66
C GLN A 346 8.27 14.76 14.44
N VAL A 347 7.01 15.08 14.26
CA VAL A 347 5.93 14.12 14.03
C VAL A 347 5.42 14.24 12.60
N ARG A 348 5.34 13.11 11.90
CA ARG A 348 4.73 13.01 10.57
C ARG A 348 3.37 12.33 10.69
N VAL A 349 2.37 12.96 10.08
CA VAL A 349 1.02 12.41 9.94
C VAL A 349 0.77 12.11 8.47
N LEU A 350 0.33 10.88 8.18
CA LEU A 350 -0.13 10.44 6.87
C LEU A 350 -1.62 10.13 6.97
N ILE A 351 -2.40 10.69 6.05
CA ILE A 351 -3.85 10.47 5.96
C ILE A 351 -4.17 9.82 4.61
N VAL A 352 -4.99 8.79 4.64
CA VAL A 352 -5.64 8.24 3.45
C VAL A 352 -7.11 8.69 3.49
N SER A 353 -7.55 9.31 2.41
CA SER A 353 -8.94 9.71 2.23
C SER A 353 -9.54 9.05 0.99
N SER A 354 -10.86 8.85 0.99
CA SER A 354 -11.59 8.22 -0.12
C SER A 354 -12.91 8.93 -0.37
N ASP A 355 -13.32 8.98 -1.64
CA ASP A 355 -14.67 9.40 -2.07
C ASP A 355 -15.59 8.20 -2.40
N GLY A 356 -15.16 6.98 -2.05
CA GLY A 356 -15.83 5.72 -2.35
C GLY A 356 -15.49 5.13 -3.72
N ARG A 357 -14.70 5.84 -4.57
CA ARG A 357 -14.21 5.38 -5.87
C ARG A 357 -12.70 5.48 -6.00
N ASN A 358 -12.14 6.54 -5.44
CA ASN A 358 -10.72 6.84 -5.48
C ASN A 358 -10.20 7.04 -4.07
N GLU A 359 -8.93 6.72 -3.88
CA GLU A 359 -8.19 7.01 -2.66
C GLU A 359 -7.03 7.93 -2.97
N TRP A 360 -6.69 8.79 -2.02
CA TRP A 360 -5.53 9.65 -2.09
C TRP A 360 -4.88 9.82 -0.73
N ARG A 361 -3.58 10.15 -0.76
CA ARG A 361 -2.76 10.24 0.44
C ARG A 361 -2.18 11.64 0.58
N THR A 362 -2.25 12.14 1.81
CA THR A 362 -1.71 13.45 2.18
C THR A 362 -0.81 13.35 3.41
N VAL A 363 0.10 14.31 3.55
CA VAL A 363 1.09 14.34 4.63
C VAL A 363 1.14 15.71 5.29
N GLY A 364 1.27 15.69 6.62
CA GLY A 364 1.63 16.86 7.42
C GLY A 364 2.79 16.53 8.33
N SER A 365 3.63 17.50 8.63
CA SER A 365 4.76 17.34 9.55
C SER A 365 4.93 18.58 10.43
N SER A 366 5.04 18.36 11.74
CA SER A 366 5.26 19.40 12.76
C SER A 366 5.75 18.74 14.04
N VAL A 367 6.34 19.50 14.94
CA VAL A 367 6.58 19.08 16.33
C VAL A 367 5.26 18.92 17.11
N ASN A 368 4.18 19.52 16.63
CA ASN A 368 2.84 19.40 17.20
C ASN A 368 1.99 18.45 16.36
N ILE A 369 1.59 17.31 16.92
CA ILE A 369 0.78 16.30 16.23
C ILE A 369 -0.57 16.86 15.72
N ILE A 370 -1.18 17.83 16.40
CA ILE A 370 -2.45 18.42 15.99
C ILE A 370 -2.24 19.31 14.77
N GLU A 371 -1.14 20.08 14.73
CA GLU A 371 -0.76 20.87 13.57
C GLU A 371 -0.40 19.98 12.38
N ALA A 372 0.41 18.92 12.58
CA ALA A 372 0.70 17.94 11.54
C ALA A 372 -0.57 17.31 10.98
N SER A 373 -1.55 17.00 11.85
CA SER A 373 -2.86 16.45 11.44
C SER A 373 -3.68 17.48 10.66
N TRP A 374 -3.68 18.75 11.08
CA TRP A 374 -4.33 19.82 10.36
C TRP A 374 -3.81 19.93 8.93
N LEU A 375 -2.48 19.97 8.77
CA LEU A 375 -1.85 20.10 7.44
C LEU A 375 -2.28 18.97 6.51
N ALA A 376 -2.26 17.73 6.99
CA ALA A 376 -2.66 16.57 6.21
C ALA A 376 -4.17 16.56 5.88
N LEU A 377 -5.04 16.95 6.84
CA LEU A 377 -6.49 17.05 6.64
C LEU A 377 -6.86 18.16 5.64
N ALA A 378 -6.27 19.34 5.79
CA ALA A 378 -6.50 20.47 4.90
C ALA A 378 -6.09 20.12 3.46
N ASP A 379 -4.91 19.56 3.28
CA ASP A 379 -4.42 19.06 1.99
C ASP A 379 -5.39 18.04 1.37
N SER A 380 -5.95 17.14 2.18
CA SER A 380 -6.88 16.12 1.68
C SER A 380 -8.16 16.72 1.09
N LEU A 381 -8.77 17.68 1.77
CA LEU A 381 -9.99 18.33 1.30
C LEU A 381 -9.70 19.26 0.10
N GLU A 382 -8.61 20.03 0.15
CA GLU A 382 -8.19 20.92 -0.94
C GLU A 382 -7.90 20.13 -2.23
N TYR A 383 -7.18 18.98 -2.13
CA TYR A 383 -6.90 18.11 -3.26
C TYR A 383 -8.16 17.60 -3.94
N TRP A 384 -9.13 17.13 -3.18
CA TRP A 384 -10.38 16.64 -3.73
C TRP A 384 -11.14 17.76 -4.47
N LEU A 385 -11.23 18.97 -3.88
CA LEU A 385 -11.85 20.14 -4.53
C LEU A 385 -11.15 20.52 -5.83
N LEU A 386 -9.82 20.45 -5.86
CA LEU A 386 -9.03 20.69 -7.06
C LEU A 386 -9.37 19.68 -8.17
N LYS A 387 -9.47 18.40 -7.84
CA LYS A 387 -9.84 17.33 -8.79
C LYS A 387 -11.24 17.51 -9.35
N GLN A 388 -12.21 17.94 -8.53
CA GLN A 388 -13.58 18.23 -9.00
C GLN A 388 -13.62 19.39 -10.01
N LYS A 389 -12.86 20.45 -9.78
CA LYS A 389 -12.73 21.57 -10.73
C LYS A 389 -12.15 21.10 -12.07
N ALA A 390 -11.11 20.26 -12.05
CA ALA A 390 -10.48 19.73 -13.26
C ALA A 390 -11.39 18.80 -14.07
N SER A 391 -12.29 18.06 -13.40
CA SER A 391 -13.23 17.11 -14.02
C SER A 391 -14.44 17.77 -14.68
N GLY A 392 -14.54 19.08 -14.66
CA GLY A 392 -15.63 19.83 -15.32
C GLY A 392 -17.03 19.58 -14.72
N ASN A 393 -17.11 19.10 -13.47
CA ASN A 393 -18.39 18.88 -12.79
C ASN A 393 -18.76 20.09 -11.92
N PRO A 394 -19.59 21.06 -12.42
CA PRO A 394 -19.90 22.32 -11.73
C PRO A 394 -21.03 22.14 -10.69
N ARG A 395 -21.16 20.98 -10.04
CA ARG A 395 -22.12 20.80 -8.95
C ARG A 395 -21.54 21.23 -7.63
N GLY A 396 -21.28 22.52 -7.52
CA GLY A 396 -20.94 23.25 -6.32
C GLY A 396 -21.54 24.66 -6.40
N LYS A 397 -22.84 24.74 -6.60
CA LYS A 397 -23.66 25.91 -6.30
C LYS A 397 -24.85 25.46 -5.49
#